data_975311029633fde4e7a41adc00cd495a
#
_entry.id   975311029633fde4e7a41adc00cd495a
#
_cell.length_a   1.000
_cell.length_b   1.000
_cell.length_c   1.000
_cell.angle_alpha   90.00
_cell.angle_beta   90.00
_cell.angle_gamma   90.00
#
_symmetry.space_group_name_H-M   'P 1'
#
loop_
_entity.id
_entity.type
_entity.pdbx_description
1 polymer ?
#
loop_
_entity_poly.entity_id
_entity_poly.type
_entity_poly.pdbx_seq_one_letter_code
_entity_poly.pdbx_strand_id
1 'polypeptide(L)'
;MARIKAEGRGVVVYLRGHEGRGIGLLSKLRAYELQERGRDTLDANLELGLPADARDYGAGAQILADLGVRSVRLLTNNPEKSAALVRHGITVAGREPMPVEAGEHNLRYLRTKRDRMGHDLPWLDGAVTTAACGNQ
;
A
#
# COMPACT_ATOMS: atom_id res chain seq x y z
N MET A 1 -8.83 -2.89 -11.24
CA MET A 1 -10.04 -3.26 -12.03
C MET A 1 -9.68 -3.77 -13.42
N ALA A 2 -8.93 -3.02 -14.25
CA ALA A 2 -8.60 -3.44 -15.64
C ALA A 2 -7.93 -4.82 -15.73
N ARG A 3 -7.00 -5.16 -14.85
CA ARG A 3 -6.36 -6.48 -14.82
C ARG A 3 -7.34 -7.61 -14.50
N ILE A 4 -8.25 -7.40 -13.55
CA ILE A 4 -9.28 -8.38 -13.21
C ILE A 4 -10.24 -8.60 -14.40
N LYS A 5 -10.62 -7.53 -15.08
CA LYS A 5 -11.44 -7.60 -16.28
C LYS A 5 -10.74 -8.38 -17.41
N ALA A 6 -9.45 -8.13 -17.62
CA ALA A 6 -8.66 -8.83 -18.63
C ALA A 6 -8.51 -10.33 -18.32
N GLU A 7 -8.39 -10.69 -17.06
CA GLU A 7 -8.33 -12.10 -16.60
C GLU A 7 -9.67 -12.82 -16.72
N GLY A 8 -10.78 -12.09 -16.78
CA GLY A 8 -12.13 -12.65 -16.86
C GLY A 8 -12.74 -13.08 -15.53
N ARG A 9 -11.98 -13.06 -14.45
CA ARG A 9 -12.43 -13.34 -13.07
C ARG A 9 -11.53 -12.65 -12.05
N GLY A 10 -12.06 -12.40 -10.87
CA GLY A 10 -11.31 -11.84 -9.76
C GLY A 10 -12.24 -11.21 -8.72
N VAL A 11 -11.66 -10.78 -7.63
CA VAL A 11 -12.39 -10.18 -6.51
C VAL A 11 -11.70 -8.89 -6.10
N VAL A 12 -12.48 -7.86 -5.86
CA VAL A 12 -12.03 -6.63 -5.21
C VAL A 12 -12.68 -6.55 -3.84
N VAL A 13 -11.87 -6.61 -2.79
CA VAL A 13 -12.35 -6.45 -1.41
C VAL A 13 -12.03 -5.03 -0.96
N TYR A 14 -13.07 -4.27 -0.66
CA TYR A 14 -12.94 -2.90 -0.15
C TYR A 14 -13.06 -2.90 1.37
N LEU A 15 -11.96 -2.62 2.05
CA LEU A 15 -11.92 -2.54 3.52
C LEU A 15 -12.01 -1.08 3.96
N ARG A 16 -12.98 -0.80 4.81
CA ARG A 16 -13.15 0.50 5.46
C ARG A 16 -12.39 0.54 6.79
N GLY A 17 -12.17 1.74 7.32
CA GLY A 17 -11.47 1.90 8.60
C GLY A 17 -9.96 1.77 8.52
N HIS A 18 -9.37 1.77 7.30
CA HIS A 18 -7.93 1.68 7.08
C HIS A 18 -7.27 3.05 6.83
N GLU A 19 -7.97 4.14 7.06
CA GLU A 19 -7.44 5.50 6.93
C GLU A 19 -6.19 5.67 7.80
N GLY A 20 -5.15 6.28 7.22
CA GLY A 20 -3.87 6.44 7.92
C GLY A 20 -3.26 5.12 8.37
N ARG A 21 -3.43 4.03 7.61
CA ARG A 21 -2.99 2.67 7.96
C ARG A 21 -3.67 2.13 9.22
N GLY A 22 -4.95 2.40 9.38
CA GLY A 22 -5.77 1.91 10.48
C GLY A 22 -5.73 2.78 11.74
N ILE A 23 -5.01 3.91 11.72
CA ILE A 23 -4.94 4.82 12.88
C ILE A 23 -6.11 5.79 12.98
N GLY A 24 -6.95 5.86 11.95
CA GLY A 24 -8.11 6.73 11.89
C GLY A 24 -7.85 8.10 11.26
N LEU A 25 -8.93 8.80 10.89
CA LEU A 25 -8.87 10.06 10.18
C LEU A 25 -8.22 11.18 10.99
N LEU A 26 -8.55 11.31 12.28
CA LEU A 26 -7.99 12.37 13.13
C LEU A 26 -6.48 12.23 13.27
N SER A 27 -6.00 11.02 13.53
CA SER A 27 -4.57 10.75 13.63
C SER A 27 -3.86 10.96 12.29
N LYS A 28 -4.54 10.64 11.18
CA LYS A 28 -4.03 10.93 9.82
C LYS A 28 -3.85 12.42 9.58
N LEU A 29 -4.79 13.26 10.01
CA LEU A 29 -4.66 14.72 9.90
C LEU A 29 -3.52 15.27 10.74
N ARG A 30 -3.32 14.74 11.95
CA ARG A 30 -2.17 15.08 12.79
C ARG A 30 -0.83 14.68 12.15
N ALA A 31 -0.79 13.51 11.51
CA ALA A 31 0.38 13.06 10.77
C ALA A 31 0.69 13.98 9.59
N TYR A 32 -0.32 14.48 8.87
CA TYR A 32 -0.13 15.47 7.80
C TYR A 32 0.47 16.78 8.31
N GLU A 33 0.03 17.26 9.46
CA GLU A 33 0.62 18.45 10.10
C GLU A 33 2.11 18.26 10.38
N LEU A 34 2.52 17.10 10.87
CA LEU A 34 3.92 16.76 11.09
C LEU A 34 4.70 16.62 9.77
N GLN A 35 4.08 16.09 8.73
CA GLN A 35 4.69 16.01 7.40
C GLN A 35 4.96 17.39 6.81
N GLU A 36 4.06 18.35 6.99
CA GLU A 36 4.27 19.74 6.59
C GLU A 36 5.48 20.37 7.30
N ARG A 37 5.80 19.92 8.51
CA ARG A 37 6.99 20.31 9.27
C ARG A 37 8.26 19.55 8.89
N GLY A 38 8.23 18.74 7.81
CA GLY A 38 9.37 18.01 7.26
C GLY A 38 9.51 16.55 7.71
N ARG A 39 8.58 16.01 8.49
CA ARG A 39 8.56 14.58 8.83
C ARG A 39 8.07 13.75 7.65
N ASP A 40 8.60 12.53 7.47
CA ASP A 40 7.99 11.58 6.53
C ASP A 40 6.80 10.84 7.17
N THR A 41 6.09 10.03 6.39
CA THR A 41 4.88 9.32 6.86
C THR A 41 5.15 8.41 8.06
N LEU A 42 6.28 7.70 8.04
CA LEU A 42 6.65 6.78 9.11
C LEU A 42 7.04 7.55 10.38
N ASP A 43 7.90 8.56 10.25
CA ASP A 43 8.35 9.39 11.38
C ASP A 43 7.17 10.13 12.03
N ALA A 44 6.23 10.65 11.22
CA ALA A 44 5.03 11.31 11.73
C ALA A 44 4.19 10.37 12.61
N ASN A 45 3.97 9.13 12.16
CA ASN A 45 3.23 8.14 12.95
C ASN A 45 3.98 7.75 14.24
N LEU A 46 5.27 7.54 14.17
CA LEU A 46 6.10 7.17 15.34
C LEU A 46 6.16 8.30 16.35
N GLU A 47 6.26 9.55 15.92
CA GLU A 47 6.28 10.74 16.79
C GLU A 47 4.96 10.91 17.56
N LEU A 48 3.83 10.51 16.96
CA LEU A 48 2.52 10.48 17.61
C LEU A 48 2.33 9.26 18.54
N GLY A 49 3.32 8.37 18.65
CA GLY A 49 3.21 7.13 19.42
C GLY A 49 2.31 6.09 18.80
N LEU A 50 2.05 6.18 17.51
CA LEU A 50 1.19 5.26 16.75
C LEU A 50 2.03 4.20 16.04
N PRO A 51 1.47 2.98 15.81
CA PRO A 51 2.16 1.98 15.02
C PRO A 51 2.33 2.46 13.58
N ALA A 52 3.39 2.01 12.92
CA ALA A 52 3.64 2.33 11.51
C ALA A 52 2.51 1.82 10.60
N ASP A 53 1.92 0.67 10.94
CA ASP A 53 0.77 0.10 10.27
C ASP A 53 -0.11 -0.63 11.28
N ALA A 54 -1.33 -0.15 11.50
CA ALA A 54 -2.30 -0.73 12.42
C ALA A 54 -3.44 -1.45 11.68
N ARG A 55 -3.32 -1.69 10.36
CA ARG A 55 -4.36 -2.35 9.59
C ARG A 55 -4.50 -3.81 9.97
N ASP A 56 -5.75 -4.26 10.05
CA ASP A 56 -6.12 -5.67 10.22
C ASP A 56 -6.70 -6.19 8.90
N TYR A 57 -6.07 -7.22 8.36
CA TYR A 57 -6.50 -7.88 7.13
C TYR A 57 -7.32 -9.15 7.38
N GLY A 58 -7.61 -9.49 8.62
CA GLY A 58 -8.39 -10.66 9.00
C GLY A 58 -9.79 -10.65 8.39
N ALA A 59 -10.46 -9.51 8.41
CA ALA A 59 -11.78 -9.35 7.78
C ALA A 59 -11.72 -9.61 6.27
N GLY A 60 -10.69 -9.11 5.59
CA GLY A 60 -10.48 -9.37 4.15
C GLY A 60 -10.27 -10.85 3.85
N ALA A 61 -9.47 -11.54 4.65
CA ALA A 61 -9.26 -12.98 4.53
C ALA A 61 -10.56 -13.77 4.76
N GLN A 62 -11.36 -13.36 5.73
CA GLN A 62 -12.64 -14.00 6.02
C GLN A 62 -13.65 -13.82 4.88
N ILE A 63 -13.73 -12.63 4.29
CA ILE A 63 -14.57 -12.38 3.11
C ILE A 63 -14.16 -13.30 1.96
N LEU A 64 -12.86 -13.44 1.70
CA LEU A 64 -12.36 -14.35 0.66
C LEU A 64 -12.73 -15.81 0.95
N ALA A 65 -12.58 -16.25 2.19
CA ALA A 65 -12.97 -17.59 2.61
C ALA A 65 -14.48 -17.84 2.44
N ASP A 66 -15.32 -16.88 2.81
CA ASP A 66 -16.78 -16.95 2.66
C ASP A 66 -17.21 -17.01 1.17
N LEU A 67 -16.43 -16.39 0.29
CA LEU A 67 -16.62 -16.49 -1.17
C LEU A 67 -16.08 -17.80 -1.78
N GLY A 68 -15.50 -18.68 -0.97
CA GLY A 68 -14.90 -19.92 -1.44
C GLY A 68 -13.52 -19.74 -2.07
N VAL A 69 -12.87 -18.59 -1.90
CA VAL A 69 -11.54 -18.30 -2.43
C VAL A 69 -10.48 -18.84 -1.46
N ARG A 70 -9.71 -19.81 -1.91
CA ARG A 70 -8.64 -20.43 -1.10
C ARG A 70 -7.24 -19.98 -1.50
N SER A 71 -7.06 -19.58 -2.74
CA SER A 71 -5.78 -19.16 -3.32
C SER A 71 -5.98 -17.94 -4.19
N VAL A 72 -5.06 -16.99 -4.10
CA VAL A 72 -5.12 -15.72 -4.83
C VAL A 72 -3.79 -15.38 -5.47
N ARG A 73 -3.86 -14.69 -6.61
CA ARG A 73 -2.78 -13.82 -7.08
C ARG A 73 -3.10 -12.41 -6.61
N LEU A 74 -2.30 -11.89 -5.70
CA LEU A 74 -2.60 -10.64 -5.02
C LEU A 74 -1.97 -9.46 -5.77
N LEU A 75 -2.82 -8.50 -6.16
CA LEU A 75 -2.38 -7.25 -6.77
C LEU A 75 -1.98 -6.28 -5.65
N THR A 76 -0.69 -6.15 -5.40
CA THR A 76 -0.18 -5.23 -4.38
C THR A 76 1.31 -4.97 -4.55
N ASN A 77 1.73 -3.78 -4.13
CA ASN A 77 3.15 -3.43 -3.98
C ASN A 77 3.66 -3.66 -2.54
N ASN A 78 2.76 -3.98 -1.62
CA ASN A 78 3.09 -4.16 -0.21
C ASN A 78 3.21 -5.66 0.14
N PRO A 79 4.43 -6.16 0.42
CA PRO A 79 4.64 -7.54 0.79
C PRO A 79 3.94 -7.94 2.09
N GLU A 80 3.70 -7.01 3.00
CA GLU A 80 3.02 -7.25 4.28
C GLU A 80 1.56 -7.69 4.10
N LYS A 81 0.90 -7.24 3.02
CA LYS A 81 -0.45 -7.72 2.69
C LYS A 81 -0.46 -9.22 2.38
N SER A 82 0.52 -9.69 1.62
CA SER A 82 0.65 -11.12 1.32
C SER A 82 0.89 -11.94 2.58
N ALA A 83 1.81 -11.49 3.42
CA ALA A 83 2.10 -12.14 4.69
C ALA A 83 0.87 -12.18 5.61
N ALA A 84 0.11 -11.11 5.67
CA ALA A 84 -1.10 -11.02 6.47
C ALA A 84 -2.18 -12.01 6.00
N LEU A 85 -2.42 -12.13 4.70
CA LEU A 85 -3.37 -13.10 4.16
C LEU A 85 -2.95 -14.53 4.44
N VAL A 86 -1.67 -14.85 4.32
CA VAL A 86 -1.13 -16.17 4.65
C VAL A 86 -1.34 -16.49 6.13
N ARG A 87 -1.09 -15.56 7.03
CA ARG A 87 -1.35 -15.73 8.47
C ARG A 87 -2.82 -16.04 8.77
N HIS A 88 -3.74 -15.54 7.96
CA HIS A 88 -5.19 -15.77 8.09
C HIS A 88 -5.71 -16.94 7.24
N GLY A 89 -4.83 -17.79 6.71
CA GLY A 89 -5.21 -19.04 6.06
C GLY A 89 -5.52 -18.96 4.57
N ILE A 90 -5.27 -17.83 3.91
CA ILE A 90 -5.40 -17.67 2.46
C ILE A 90 -4.05 -17.95 1.80
N THR A 91 -4.02 -18.88 0.83
CA THR A 91 -2.82 -19.14 0.04
C THR A 91 -2.59 -18.01 -0.96
N VAL A 92 -1.40 -17.42 -0.94
CA VAL A 92 -0.99 -16.44 -1.95
C VAL A 92 -0.09 -17.14 -2.97
N ALA A 93 -0.66 -17.51 -4.11
CA ALA A 93 0.05 -18.20 -5.19
C ALA A 93 1.05 -17.29 -5.92
N GLY A 94 0.82 -16.00 -5.89
CA GLY A 94 1.71 -15.00 -6.48
C GLY A 94 1.31 -13.59 -6.08
N ARG A 95 2.26 -12.68 -6.17
CA ARG A 95 2.03 -11.26 -5.95
C ARG A 95 2.40 -10.50 -7.23
N GLU A 96 1.47 -9.71 -7.72
CA GLU A 96 1.68 -8.88 -8.90
C GLU A 96 1.76 -7.42 -8.49
N PRO A 97 2.82 -6.70 -8.90
CA PRO A 97 2.93 -5.28 -8.60
C PRO A 97 1.87 -4.48 -9.35
N MET A 98 1.40 -3.41 -8.71
CA MET A 98 0.52 -2.45 -9.35
C MET A 98 1.36 -1.25 -9.80
N PRO A 99 1.29 -0.87 -11.09
CA PRO A 99 1.96 0.35 -11.54
C PRO A 99 1.33 1.56 -10.84
N VAL A 100 2.20 2.43 -10.31
CA VAL A 100 1.82 3.70 -9.70
C VAL A 100 2.60 4.78 -10.41
N GLU A 101 1.91 5.78 -10.94
CA GLU A 101 2.57 6.93 -11.52
C GLU A 101 3.21 7.77 -10.42
N ALA A 102 4.52 7.98 -10.52
CA ALA A 102 5.23 8.88 -9.64
C ALA A 102 5.13 10.31 -10.19
N GLY A 103 4.41 11.16 -9.47
CA GLY A 103 4.33 12.58 -9.75
C GLY A 103 5.20 13.39 -8.79
N GLU A 104 5.40 14.67 -9.11
CA GLU A 104 6.20 15.57 -8.28
C GLU A 104 5.72 15.64 -6.82
N HIS A 105 4.42 15.59 -6.61
CA HIS A 105 3.80 15.70 -5.28
C HIS A 105 3.82 14.41 -4.46
N ASN A 106 3.92 13.23 -5.09
CA ASN A 106 3.87 11.94 -4.40
C ASN A 106 5.20 11.20 -4.36
N LEU A 107 6.23 11.68 -5.05
CA LEU A 107 7.51 10.99 -5.18
C LEU A 107 8.18 10.74 -3.81
N ARG A 108 8.17 11.73 -2.93
CA ARG A 108 8.72 11.59 -1.58
C ARG A 108 7.99 10.51 -0.77
N TYR A 109 6.67 10.48 -0.86
CA TYR A 109 5.84 9.48 -0.19
C TYR A 109 6.09 8.06 -0.73
N LEU A 110 6.22 7.91 -2.06
CA LEU A 110 6.53 6.64 -2.70
C LEU A 110 7.93 6.14 -2.34
N ARG A 111 8.92 7.03 -2.27
CA ARG A 111 10.27 6.70 -1.81
C ARG A 111 10.28 6.22 -0.37
N THR A 112 9.57 6.88 0.53
CA THR A 112 9.42 6.41 1.91
C THR A 112 8.82 5.01 1.97
N LYS A 113 7.80 4.74 1.16
CA LYS A 113 7.21 3.40 1.07
C LYS A 113 8.20 2.34 0.59
N ARG A 114 9.01 2.66 -0.43
CA ARG A 114 10.02 1.74 -0.94
C ARG A 114 11.14 1.51 0.08
N ASP A 115 11.75 2.58 0.54
CA ASP A 115 13.03 2.53 1.26
C ASP A 115 12.86 2.16 2.74
N ARG A 116 11.76 2.57 3.37
CA ARG A 116 11.52 2.35 4.80
C ARG A 116 10.42 1.33 5.11
N MET A 117 9.53 1.04 4.16
CA MET A 117 8.36 0.17 4.35
C MET A 117 8.37 -1.07 3.46
N GLY A 118 9.43 -1.28 2.67
CA GLY A 118 9.65 -2.47 1.86
C GLY A 118 8.67 -2.67 0.69
N HIS A 119 8.06 -1.60 0.16
CA HIS A 119 7.21 -1.69 -1.01
C HIS A 119 8.02 -1.92 -2.29
N ASP A 120 7.52 -2.78 -3.18
CA ASP A 120 8.12 -3.03 -4.48
C ASP A 120 7.73 -1.92 -5.47
N LEU A 121 8.61 -0.96 -5.65
CA LEU A 121 8.43 0.20 -6.54
C LEU A 121 9.70 0.43 -7.38
N PRO A 122 10.09 -0.56 -8.22
CA PRO A 122 11.39 -0.51 -8.93
C PRO A 122 11.46 0.61 -9.97
N TRP A 123 10.32 1.10 -10.46
CA TRP A 123 10.25 2.18 -11.46
C TRP A 123 10.53 3.58 -10.91
N LEU A 124 10.64 3.76 -9.59
CA LEU A 124 10.91 5.07 -9.00
C LEU A 124 12.26 5.66 -9.42
N ASP A 125 13.25 4.82 -9.69
CA ASP A 125 14.57 5.27 -10.12
C ASP A 125 14.53 5.82 -11.56
N GLY A 126 13.66 5.27 -12.41
CA GLY A 126 13.40 5.76 -13.77
C GLY A 126 12.61 7.07 -13.82
N ALA A 127 11.75 7.33 -12.85
CA ALA A 127 10.92 8.53 -12.78
C ALA A 127 11.77 9.81 -12.56
N VAL A 128 12.90 9.69 -11.89
CA VAL A 128 13.83 10.81 -11.66
C VAL A 128 14.51 11.25 -12.97
N THR A 129 14.80 10.29 -13.84
CA THR A 129 15.47 10.55 -15.13
C THR A 129 14.57 11.28 -16.10
N THR A 130 13.26 11.00 -16.07
CA THR A 130 12.28 11.65 -16.95
C THR A 130 12.00 13.12 -16.54
N ALA A 131 12.03 13.43 -15.27
CA ALA A 131 11.87 14.82 -14.79
C ALA A 131 13.08 15.69 -15.11
N ALA A 132 14.29 15.11 -15.16
CA ALA A 132 15.51 15.83 -15.53
C ALA A 132 15.59 16.12 -17.04
N CYS A 133 14.97 15.29 -17.89
CA CYS A 133 14.94 15.51 -19.34
C CYS A 133 13.83 16.48 -19.79
N GLY A 134 12.87 16.78 -18.94
CA GLY A 134 11.76 17.70 -19.27
C GLY A 134 12.09 19.19 -19.14
N ASN A 135 13.30 19.55 -18.72
CA ASN A 135 13.75 20.92 -18.49
C ASN A 135 14.80 21.42 -19.51
N GLN A 136 14.76 20.87 -20.69
CA GLN A 136 15.55 21.42 -21.80
C GLN A 136 14.66 21.96 -22.91
#